data_e0c2307c46faaf98546624c0f3b0a610
#
_entry.id   e0c2307c46faaf98546624c0f3b0a610
#
_cell.length_a   1.000
_cell.length_b   1.000
_cell.length_c   1.000
_cell.angle_alpha   90.00
_cell.angle_beta   90.00
_cell.angle_gamma   90.00
#
_symmetry.space_group_name_H-M   'P 1'
#
loop_
_entity.id
_entity.type
_entity.pdbx_description
1 polymer ?
#
loop_
_entity_poly.entity_id
_entity_poly.type
_entity_poly.pdbx_seq_one_letter_code
_entity_poly.pdbx_strand_id
1 'polypeptide(L)'
;MGTLETGILGIDVNSCCFAVNDLAESMLGLKKKESIGQSFHVLCPALSRQLTERDCRHKTSRLIQLKGTYFNLTIAPVDWQGEYIGCFLLLQRFTAEEERQQQFRLQMYHRGYQSKYTFDDIIGQSDAILRTKQIAARMAATDSAILLTGESGTGKELFAHSIHNASRRRDLPFVAINCAALSDSLLESELFGYDEGAFTGARKGGKLGLFEYAHRGTLFLDEIEAMSQTLQIKLLRVLQEKEFMRMGGNCIIPTDVRIIAASNEDLLERVRQGTFRKDLYYRLNTLPISIPPLRDRGDDLFLIAAHLMDRAGTHFTFSPAAQAILRSYRWDGNVRELSNLVEYLFILGKERVDSGDLPDYLCPSALPAREQFTPKPSGDPAFWQAAQGREPLFCFLLRTLGGAAQGMGRGTLLSGALKEGFRTTEQEIRDILLTLNRLGLVTVSRGRGGSRLSQRGHALYQELAQKAFPKIG
;
A
#
# COMPACT_ATOMS: atom_id res chain seq x y z
N MET A 1 46.67 -8.29 -21.98
CA MET A 1 46.05 -9.63 -21.96
C MET A 1 45.22 -9.65 -20.67
N GLY A 2 43.88 -9.53 -20.80
CA GLY A 2 43.00 -9.60 -19.65
C GLY A 2 43.00 -11.02 -19.10
N THR A 3 43.36 -11.20 -17.86
CA THR A 3 43.17 -12.45 -17.13
C THR A 3 41.67 -12.77 -17.10
N LEU A 4 41.28 -13.88 -17.73
CA LEU A 4 39.93 -14.42 -17.62
C LEU A 4 39.69 -14.75 -16.15
N GLU A 5 38.85 -13.95 -15.46
CA GLU A 5 38.43 -14.19 -14.05
C GLU A 5 37.36 -15.29 -13.92
N THR A 6 37.26 -16.16 -14.94
CA THR A 6 36.23 -17.19 -15.06
C THR A 6 36.89 -18.58 -15.10
N GLY A 7 36.53 -19.44 -14.15
CA GLY A 7 36.86 -20.86 -14.18
C GLY A 7 36.06 -21.58 -15.25
N ILE A 8 36.70 -22.37 -16.09
CA ILE A 8 36.09 -23.07 -17.21
C ILE A 8 36.28 -24.58 -17.03
N LEU A 9 35.18 -25.32 -17.06
CA LEU A 9 35.12 -26.79 -17.06
C LEU A 9 34.32 -27.27 -18.27
N GLY A 10 34.88 -28.07 -19.14
CA GLY A 10 34.19 -28.67 -20.29
C GLY A 10 33.80 -30.11 -19.99
N ILE A 11 32.54 -30.46 -20.31
CA ILE A 11 31.93 -31.79 -20.08
C ILE A 11 31.36 -32.29 -21.42
N ASP A 12 31.67 -33.51 -21.80
CA ASP A 12 31.16 -34.15 -23.00
C ASP A 12 29.79 -34.81 -22.77
N VAL A 13 29.20 -35.41 -23.80
CA VAL A 13 27.88 -36.10 -23.77
C VAL A 13 27.87 -37.28 -22.77
N ASN A 14 29.01 -37.88 -22.44
CA ASN A 14 29.12 -38.97 -21.50
C ASN A 14 29.39 -38.47 -20.06
N SER A 15 29.23 -37.18 -19.84
CA SER A 15 29.57 -36.51 -18.58
C SER A 15 31.02 -36.64 -18.16
N CYS A 16 31.96 -36.81 -19.13
CA CYS A 16 33.39 -36.83 -18.87
C CYS A 16 34.00 -35.45 -19.10
N CYS A 17 34.94 -35.09 -18.23
CA CYS A 17 35.63 -33.81 -18.30
C CYS A 17 36.66 -33.82 -19.47
N PHE A 18 36.55 -32.89 -20.43
CA PHE A 18 37.47 -32.75 -21.53
C PHE A 18 38.33 -31.48 -21.48
N ALA A 19 37.95 -30.50 -20.69
CA ALA A 19 38.68 -29.25 -20.55
C ALA A 19 38.58 -28.66 -19.14
N VAL A 20 39.72 -28.18 -18.61
CA VAL A 20 39.77 -27.45 -17.32
C VAL A 20 40.84 -26.35 -17.49
N ASN A 21 40.48 -25.10 -17.11
CA ASN A 21 41.48 -24.04 -17.03
C ASN A 21 42.09 -23.93 -15.60
N ASP A 22 43.21 -23.21 -15.48
CA ASP A 22 43.95 -23.08 -14.22
C ASP A 22 43.12 -22.44 -13.11
N LEU A 23 42.16 -21.57 -13.47
CA LEU A 23 41.27 -20.93 -12.51
C LEU A 23 40.20 -21.92 -11.98
N ALA A 24 39.65 -22.77 -12.83
CA ALA A 24 38.75 -23.84 -12.41
C ALA A 24 39.47 -24.88 -11.53
N GLU A 25 40.73 -25.19 -11.81
CA GLU A 25 41.56 -26.02 -10.93
C GLU A 25 41.61 -25.45 -9.51
N SER A 26 41.94 -24.15 -9.40
CA SER A 26 42.02 -23.49 -8.09
C SER A 26 40.70 -23.37 -7.38
N MET A 27 39.61 -23.05 -8.08
CA MET A 27 38.27 -22.87 -7.52
C MET A 27 37.64 -24.18 -7.03
N LEU A 28 37.83 -25.26 -7.80
CA LEU A 28 37.23 -26.56 -7.51
C LEU A 28 38.13 -27.49 -6.73
N GLY A 29 39.45 -27.16 -6.66
CA GLY A 29 40.47 -28.00 -6.04
C GLY A 29 40.80 -29.22 -6.89
N LEU A 30 40.74 -29.08 -8.22
CA LEU A 30 41.03 -30.13 -9.19
C LEU A 30 42.48 -30.03 -9.64
N LYS A 31 42.97 -31.09 -10.29
CA LYS A 31 44.24 -31.09 -11.02
C LYS A 31 43.96 -31.46 -12.46
N LYS A 32 44.29 -30.58 -13.39
CA LYS A 32 44.01 -30.71 -14.83
C LYS A 32 44.40 -32.06 -15.41
N LYS A 33 45.66 -32.51 -15.10
CA LYS A 33 46.17 -33.79 -15.61
C LYS A 33 45.40 -35.01 -15.12
N GLU A 34 44.78 -34.91 -13.93
CA GLU A 34 44.07 -36.01 -13.30
C GLU A 34 42.55 -35.92 -13.62
N SER A 35 42.09 -34.77 -14.09
CA SER A 35 40.66 -34.50 -14.32
C SER A 35 40.17 -34.81 -15.72
N ILE A 36 41.04 -34.70 -16.73
CA ILE A 36 40.67 -34.97 -18.12
C ILE A 36 40.38 -36.46 -18.32
N GLY A 37 39.19 -36.76 -18.92
CA GLY A 37 38.72 -38.10 -19.12
C GLY A 37 37.97 -38.72 -17.92
N GLN A 38 37.97 -38.07 -16.77
CA GLN A 38 37.27 -38.54 -15.58
C GLN A 38 35.79 -38.09 -15.61
N SER A 39 34.92 -38.90 -15.00
CA SER A 39 33.52 -38.57 -14.86
C SER A 39 33.33 -37.30 -13.97
N PHE A 40 32.56 -36.35 -14.47
CA PHE A 40 32.20 -35.13 -13.74
C PHE A 40 31.57 -35.40 -12.38
N HIS A 41 30.79 -36.47 -12.28
CA HIS A 41 30.14 -36.88 -11.02
C HIS A 41 31.15 -37.28 -9.94
N VAL A 42 32.30 -37.82 -10.35
CA VAL A 42 33.38 -38.19 -9.45
C VAL A 42 34.27 -36.98 -9.12
N LEU A 43 34.56 -36.13 -10.14
CA LEU A 43 35.39 -34.95 -9.97
C LEU A 43 34.76 -33.87 -9.09
N CYS A 44 33.47 -33.62 -9.28
CA CYS A 44 32.76 -32.53 -8.60
C CYS A 44 31.41 -33.00 -8.06
N PRO A 45 31.34 -33.89 -7.04
CA PRO A 45 30.10 -34.43 -6.55
C PRO A 45 29.12 -33.36 -6.04
N ALA A 46 29.63 -32.31 -5.42
CA ALA A 46 28.86 -31.20 -4.90
C ALA A 46 28.18 -30.38 -6.01
N LEU A 47 28.85 -30.20 -7.13
CA LEU A 47 28.35 -29.46 -8.29
C LEU A 47 27.43 -30.35 -9.13
N SER A 48 27.78 -31.61 -9.30
CA SER A 48 27.03 -32.61 -10.04
C SER A 48 25.63 -32.85 -9.45
N ARG A 49 25.48 -32.86 -8.12
CA ARG A 49 24.17 -32.98 -7.45
C ARG A 49 23.21 -31.80 -7.72
N GLN A 50 23.76 -30.69 -8.11
CA GLN A 50 22.98 -29.47 -8.39
C GLN A 50 22.64 -29.30 -9.87
N LEU A 51 23.13 -30.19 -10.75
CA LEU A 51 22.98 -30.15 -12.19
C LEU A 51 22.18 -31.36 -12.68
N THR A 52 21.18 -31.11 -13.52
CA THR A 52 20.44 -32.15 -14.24
C THR A 52 20.94 -32.23 -15.67
N GLU A 53 20.73 -33.36 -16.38
CA GLU A 53 21.03 -33.49 -17.81
C GLU A 53 20.30 -32.44 -18.66
N ARG A 54 19.08 -32.01 -18.25
CA ARG A 54 18.33 -30.93 -18.87
C ARG A 54 19.05 -29.60 -18.78
N ASP A 55 19.67 -29.32 -17.64
CA ASP A 55 20.42 -28.05 -17.44
C ASP A 55 21.60 -27.95 -18.40
N CYS A 56 22.27 -29.06 -18.70
CA CYS A 56 23.43 -29.09 -19.60
C CYS A 56 23.08 -28.85 -21.08
N ARG A 57 21.82 -29.02 -21.48
CA ARG A 57 21.33 -28.80 -22.85
C ARG A 57 20.77 -27.40 -23.11
N HIS A 58 20.68 -26.57 -22.09
CA HIS A 58 20.15 -25.19 -22.23
C HIS A 58 21.12 -24.19 -21.63
N LYS A 59 21.23 -23.03 -22.28
CA LYS A 59 22.02 -21.92 -21.72
C LYS A 59 21.30 -21.39 -20.48
N THR A 60 21.84 -21.66 -19.30
CA THR A 60 21.29 -21.22 -18.02
C THR A 60 22.38 -20.59 -17.17
N SER A 61 21.97 -19.65 -16.32
CA SER A 61 22.87 -19.02 -15.33
C SER A 61 22.21 -19.09 -13.98
N ARG A 62 22.91 -19.58 -12.95
CA ARG A 62 22.36 -19.68 -11.59
C ARG A 62 23.46 -19.55 -10.53
N LEU A 63 23.03 -19.14 -9.36
CA LEU A 63 23.87 -19.08 -8.18
C LEU A 63 24.04 -20.48 -7.59
N ILE A 64 25.27 -20.83 -7.28
CA ILE A 64 25.61 -22.06 -6.56
C ILE A 64 26.52 -21.75 -5.37
N GLN A 65 26.47 -22.56 -4.33
CA GLN A 65 27.39 -22.49 -3.19
C GLN A 65 28.26 -23.73 -3.15
N LEU A 66 29.59 -23.55 -3.21
CA LEU A 66 30.58 -24.62 -3.10
C LEU A 66 31.53 -24.27 -1.97
N LYS A 67 31.70 -25.18 -1.00
CA LYS A 67 32.62 -25.03 0.14
C LYS A 67 32.46 -23.66 0.87
N GLY A 68 31.24 -23.18 1.00
CA GLY A 68 30.96 -21.91 1.68
C GLY A 68 31.14 -20.63 0.82
N THR A 69 31.64 -20.73 -0.40
CA THR A 69 31.84 -19.62 -1.35
C THR A 69 30.72 -19.64 -2.41
N TYR A 70 30.22 -18.49 -2.77
CA TYR A 70 29.21 -18.34 -3.83
C TYR A 70 29.87 -18.16 -5.19
N PHE A 71 29.31 -18.83 -6.20
CA PHE A 71 29.74 -18.75 -7.60
C PHE A 71 28.52 -18.53 -8.49
N ASN A 72 28.69 -17.72 -9.52
CA ASN A 72 27.79 -17.68 -10.64
C ASN A 72 28.18 -18.79 -11.62
N LEU A 73 27.33 -19.79 -11.75
CA LEU A 73 27.51 -20.88 -12.70
C LEU A 73 26.70 -20.57 -13.95
N THR A 74 27.39 -20.37 -15.06
CA THR A 74 26.76 -20.29 -16.38
C THR A 74 27.05 -21.59 -17.14
N ILE A 75 25.99 -22.24 -17.63
CA ILE A 75 26.07 -23.43 -18.46
C ILE A 75 25.90 -22.99 -19.90
N ALA A 76 26.89 -23.30 -20.73
CA ALA A 76 26.89 -23.00 -22.16
C ALA A 76 26.93 -24.32 -22.94
N PRO A 77 25.79 -24.81 -23.48
CA PRO A 77 25.77 -26.00 -24.33
C PRO A 77 26.57 -25.76 -25.60
N VAL A 78 27.15 -26.83 -26.11
CA VAL A 78 27.88 -26.86 -27.37
C VAL A 78 27.23 -27.86 -28.29
N ASP A 79 26.77 -27.35 -29.44
CA ASP A 79 26.19 -28.16 -30.51
C ASP A 79 27.11 -28.16 -31.73
N TRP A 80 27.22 -29.29 -32.38
CA TRP A 80 27.96 -29.44 -33.61
C TRP A 80 27.05 -30.11 -34.65
N GLN A 81 26.83 -29.47 -35.80
CA GLN A 81 25.92 -29.93 -36.85
C GLN A 81 24.50 -30.27 -36.40
N GLY A 82 24.01 -29.59 -35.32
CA GLY A 82 22.69 -29.81 -34.73
C GLY A 82 22.62 -30.92 -33.69
N GLU A 83 23.75 -31.58 -33.37
CA GLU A 83 23.83 -32.58 -32.34
C GLU A 83 24.55 -31.97 -31.10
N TYR A 84 23.99 -32.24 -29.90
CA TYR A 84 24.60 -31.83 -28.64
C TYR A 84 25.85 -32.67 -28.37
N ILE A 85 26.99 -32.03 -28.25
CA ILE A 85 28.30 -32.67 -28.04
C ILE A 85 28.83 -32.47 -26.62
N GLY A 86 28.20 -31.60 -25.81
CA GLY A 86 28.62 -31.33 -24.44
C GLY A 86 28.31 -29.91 -23.99
N CYS A 87 28.85 -29.50 -22.87
CA CYS A 87 28.67 -28.13 -22.35
C CYS A 87 29.92 -27.59 -21.68
N PHE A 88 30.05 -26.27 -21.62
CA PHE A 88 30.97 -25.59 -20.77
C PHE A 88 30.27 -25.07 -19.50
N LEU A 89 30.85 -25.36 -18.38
CA LEU A 89 30.51 -24.78 -17.08
C LEU A 89 31.47 -23.62 -16.82
N LEU A 90 30.92 -22.42 -16.78
CA LEU A 90 31.65 -21.19 -16.52
C LEU A 90 31.40 -20.78 -15.07
N LEU A 91 32.41 -20.80 -14.26
CA LEU A 91 32.40 -20.49 -12.83
C LEU A 91 33.04 -19.11 -12.61
N GLN A 92 32.26 -18.17 -12.16
CA GLN A 92 32.71 -16.85 -11.80
C GLN A 92 32.58 -16.66 -10.28
N ARG A 93 33.68 -16.35 -9.62
CA ARG A 93 33.67 -16.07 -8.19
C ARG A 93 33.07 -14.68 -7.95
N PHE A 94 32.19 -14.57 -6.98
CA PHE A 94 31.73 -13.26 -6.54
C PHE A 94 32.86 -12.51 -5.84
N THR A 95 32.98 -11.22 -6.12
CA THR A 95 33.83 -10.33 -5.32
C THR A 95 33.19 -10.19 -3.92
N ALA A 96 34.00 -9.80 -2.92
CA ALA A 96 33.46 -9.57 -1.56
C ALA A 96 32.32 -8.57 -1.51
N GLU A 97 32.28 -7.63 -2.45
CA GLU A 97 31.20 -6.65 -2.64
C GLU A 97 29.93 -7.33 -3.17
N GLU A 98 30.06 -8.17 -4.19
CA GLU A 98 28.94 -8.94 -4.76
C GLU A 98 28.41 -9.98 -3.79
N GLU A 99 29.27 -10.63 -2.99
CA GLU A 99 28.85 -11.54 -1.92
C GLU A 99 28.02 -10.81 -0.86
N ARG A 100 28.46 -9.62 -0.42
CA ARG A 100 27.67 -8.78 0.50
C ARG A 100 26.35 -8.36 -0.11
N GLN A 101 26.33 -7.94 -1.37
CA GLN A 101 25.10 -7.59 -2.08
C GLN A 101 24.17 -8.79 -2.21
N GLN A 102 24.69 -9.99 -2.46
CA GLN A 102 23.90 -11.20 -2.59
C GLN A 102 23.34 -11.67 -1.23
N GLN A 103 24.17 -11.64 -0.17
CA GLN A 103 23.68 -11.90 1.19
C GLN A 103 22.62 -10.90 1.61
N PHE A 104 22.78 -9.64 1.24
CA PHE A 104 21.81 -8.60 1.46
C PHE A 104 20.50 -8.88 0.68
N ARG A 105 20.58 -9.30 -0.60
CA ARG A 105 19.40 -9.74 -1.38
C ARG A 105 18.67 -10.92 -0.75
N LEU A 106 19.40 -11.94 -0.27
CA LEU A 106 18.81 -13.09 0.41
C LEU A 106 18.14 -12.69 1.72
N GLN A 107 18.72 -11.78 2.49
CA GLN A 107 18.08 -11.23 3.69
C GLN A 107 16.81 -10.43 3.34
N MET A 108 16.81 -9.71 2.22
CA MET A 108 15.62 -9.00 1.70
C MET A 108 14.53 -9.97 1.29
N TYR A 109 14.91 -11.05 0.61
CA TYR A 109 14.01 -12.13 0.22
C TYR A 109 13.30 -12.72 1.45
N HIS A 110 14.06 -13.03 2.51
CA HIS A 110 13.53 -13.54 3.77
C HIS A 110 12.68 -12.53 4.55
N ARG A 111 12.85 -11.21 4.31
CA ARG A 111 12.03 -10.15 4.92
C ARG A 111 10.77 -9.80 4.13
N GLY A 112 10.52 -10.46 2.99
CA GLY A 112 9.33 -10.23 2.17
C GLY A 112 9.36 -8.96 1.33
N TYR A 113 10.52 -8.35 1.11
CA TYR A 113 10.68 -7.15 0.26
C TYR A 113 10.68 -7.53 -1.23
N GLN A 114 9.62 -8.22 -1.65
CA GLN A 114 9.42 -8.62 -3.03
C GLN A 114 8.09 -8.10 -3.56
N SER A 115 8.09 -7.80 -4.83
CA SER A 115 6.86 -7.53 -5.54
C SER A 115 6.10 -8.84 -5.80
N LYS A 116 4.80 -8.85 -5.47
CA LYS A 116 3.96 -10.06 -5.50
C LYS A 116 3.00 -10.07 -6.69
N TYR A 117 2.65 -8.90 -7.23
CA TYR A 117 1.56 -8.75 -8.19
C TYR A 117 2.06 -8.19 -9.53
N THR A 118 1.39 -8.58 -10.60
CA THR A 118 1.61 -8.11 -11.96
C THR A 118 0.36 -7.39 -12.48
N PHE A 119 0.42 -6.81 -13.69
CA PHE A 119 -0.77 -6.21 -14.30
C PHE A 119 -1.89 -7.22 -14.59
N ASP A 120 -1.58 -8.52 -14.63
CA ASP A 120 -2.58 -9.57 -14.85
C ASP A 120 -3.43 -9.80 -13.58
N ASP A 121 -2.89 -9.48 -12.40
CA ASP A 121 -3.62 -9.55 -11.13
C ASP A 121 -4.62 -8.40 -10.95
N ILE A 122 -4.55 -7.36 -11.79
CA ILE A 122 -5.51 -6.26 -11.79
C ILE A 122 -6.68 -6.64 -12.69
N ILE A 123 -7.74 -7.16 -12.06
CA ILE A 123 -8.93 -7.62 -12.76
C ILE A 123 -9.74 -6.45 -13.31
N GLY A 124 -10.18 -6.56 -14.58
CA GLY A 124 -11.06 -5.60 -15.22
C GLY A 124 -10.82 -5.50 -16.74
N GLN A 125 -11.89 -5.18 -17.46
CA GLN A 125 -11.93 -5.05 -18.92
C GLN A 125 -12.52 -3.69 -19.36
N SER A 126 -12.94 -2.84 -18.43
CA SER A 126 -13.44 -1.50 -18.76
C SER A 126 -12.33 -0.65 -19.41
N ASP A 127 -12.72 0.22 -20.31
CA ASP A 127 -11.80 1.13 -21.00
C ASP A 127 -10.98 1.98 -20.00
N ALA A 128 -11.59 2.37 -18.89
CA ALA A 128 -10.95 3.17 -17.86
C ALA A 128 -9.76 2.44 -17.23
N ILE A 129 -9.95 1.18 -16.80
CA ILE A 129 -8.88 0.41 -16.17
C ILE A 129 -7.83 -0.03 -17.18
N LEU A 130 -8.23 -0.40 -18.40
CA LEU A 130 -7.30 -0.79 -19.46
C LEU A 130 -6.37 0.37 -19.86
N ARG A 131 -6.90 1.58 -20.03
CA ARG A 131 -6.10 2.80 -20.27
C ARG A 131 -5.12 3.06 -19.13
N THR A 132 -5.58 2.93 -17.89
CA THR A 132 -4.73 3.13 -16.70
C THR A 132 -3.59 2.11 -16.67
N LYS A 133 -3.88 0.82 -16.93
CA LYS A 133 -2.86 -0.25 -17.05
C LYS A 133 -1.84 0.05 -18.15
N GLN A 134 -2.28 0.49 -19.32
CA GLN A 134 -1.39 0.83 -20.44
C GLN A 134 -0.46 2.01 -20.10
N ILE A 135 -1.00 3.06 -19.49
CA ILE A 135 -0.22 4.21 -19.03
C ILE A 135 0.81 3.77 -17.98
N ALA A 136 0.38 3.01 -16.98
CA ALA A 136 1.24 2.49 -15.92
C ALA A 136 2.38 1.62 -16.48
N ALA A 137 2.09 0.75 -17.45
CA ALA A 137 3.09 -0.11 -18.10
C ALA A 137 4.13 0.71 -18.88
N ARG A 138 3.72 1.77 -19.59
CA ARG A 138 4.66 2.69 -20.26
C ARG A 138 5.55 3.43 -19.26
N MET A 139 4.97 3.94 -18.17
CA MET A 139 5.71 4.65 -17.11
C MET A 139 6.63 3.73 -16.32
N ALA A 140 6.34 2.42 -16.25
CA ALA A 140 7.18 1.42 -15.61
C ALA A 140 8.61 1.38 -16.18
N ALA A 141 8.77 1.64 -17.49
CA ALA A 141 10.07 1.63 -18.18
C ALA A 141 11.02 2.75 -17.75
N THR A 142 10.53 3.77 -17.03
CA THR A 142 11.32 4.94 -16.57
C THR A 142 11.74 4.79 -15.12
N ASP A 143 12.76 5.54 -14.68
CA ASP A 143 13.17 5.63 -13.27
C ASP A 143 12.58 6.85 -12.54
N SER A 144 11.71 7.61 -13.20
CA SER A 144 11.03 8.76 -12.60
C SER A 144 10.10 8.37 -11.46
N ALA A 145 9.86 9.30 -10.54
CA ALA A 145 8.86 9.13 -9.49
C ALA A 145 7.45 9.02 -10.10
N ILE A 146 6.65 8.12 -9.55
CA ILE A 146 5.25 7.91 -9.94
C ILE A 146 4.35 8.25 -8.76
N LEU A 147 3.31 9.02 -9.01
CA LEU A 147 2.27 9.32 -8.04
C LEU A 147 0.97 8.60 -8.45
N LEU A 148 0.56 7.65 -7.63
CA LEU A 148 -0.72 6.94 -7.77
C LEU A 148 -1.79 7.69 -6.98
N THR A 149 -2.84 8.14 -7.64
CA THR A 149 -4.00 8.77 -7.00
C THR A 149 -5.23 7.91 -7.20
N GLY A 150 -6.11 7.88 -6.22
CA GLY A 150 -7.37 7.13 -6.30
C GLY A 150 -7.93 6.88 -4.91
N GLU A 151 -9.21 6.65 -4.84
CA GLU A 151 -9.93 6.39 -3.59
C GLU A 151 -9.38 5.18 -2.83
N SER A 152 -9.71 5.09 -1.55
CA SER A 152 -9.33 3.92 -0.74
C SER A 152 -9.94 2.65 -1.34
N GLY A 153 -9.19 1.55 -1.35
CA GLY A 153 -9.68 0.26 -1.87
C GLY A 153 -9.70 0.10 -3.39
N THR A 154 -9.18 1.06 -4.18
CA THR A 154 -9.09 0.95 -5.66
C THR A 154 -7.97 0.05 -6.17
N GLY A 155 -7.03 -0.36 -5.31
CA GLY A 155 -5.92 -1.25 -5.67
C GLY A 155 -4.61 -0.54 -5.99
N LYS A 156 -4.34 0.63 -5.41
CA LYS A 156 -3.07 1.38 -5.58
C LYS A 156 -1.83 0.52 -5.32
N GLU A 157 -1.87 -0.35 -4.31
CA GLU A 157 -0.78 -1.26 -3.99
C GLU A 157 -0.53 -2.28 -5.11
N LEU A 158 -1.59 -2.85 -5.72
CA LEU A 158 -1.46 -3.75 -6.87
C LEU A 158 -0.77 -3.05 -8.05
N PHE A 159 -1.14 -1.79 -8.32
CA PHE A 159 -0.49 -1.00 -9.35
C PHE A 159 0.98 -0.75 -9.03
N ALA A 160 1.33 -0.41 -7.79
CA ALA A 160 2.73 -0.19 -7.39
C ALA A 160 3.58 -1.44 -7.60
N HIS A 161 3.10 -2.61 -7.20
CA HIS A 161 3.75 -3.90 -7.45
C HIS A 161 3.88 -4.19 -8.95
N SER A 162 2.79 -4.01 -9.72
CA SER A 162 2.78 -4.26 -11.17
C SER A 162 3.76 -3.35 -11.93
N ILE A 163 3.84 -2.08 -11.55
CA ILE A 163 4.78 -1.11 -12.12
C ILE A 163 6.22 -1.53 -11.83
N HIS A 164 6.51 -1.96 -10.61
CA HIS A 164 7.84 -2.45 -10.27
C HIS A 164 8.20 -3.69 -11.09
N ASN A 165 7.32 -4.70 -11.17
CA ASN A 165 7.54 -5.94 -11.92
C ASN A 165 7.70 -5.72 -13.43
N ALA A 166 7.07 -4.69 -13.99
CA ALA A 166 7.24 -4.30 -15.38
C ALA A 166 8.44 -3.38 -15.65
N SER A 167 9.20 -3.02 -14.60
CA SER A 167 10.34 -2.09 -14.71
C SER A 167 11.67 -2.81 -14.93
N ARG A 168 12.71 -2.01 -15.20
CA ARG A 168 14.10 -2.51 -15.24
C ARG A 168 14.60 -2.98 -13.87
N ARG A 169 13.89 -2.61 -12.78
CA ARG A 169 14.24 -2.94 -11.38
C ARG A 169 13.47 -4.15 -10.85
N ARG A 170 12.78 -4.92 -11.70
CA ARG A 170 11.92 -6.05 -11.31
C ARG A 170 12.61 -7.13 -10.44
N ASP A 171 13.92 -7.33 -10.69
CA ASP A 171 14.73 -8.32 -9.96
C ASP A 171 15.43 -7.72 -8.72
N LEU A 172 15.09 -6.48 -8.36
CA LEU A 172 15.66 -5.70 -7.25
C LEU A 172 14.62 -5.53 -6.13
N PRO A 173 15.00 -5.06 -4.92
CA PRO A 173 14.07 -4.94 -3.81
C PRO A 173 12.86 -4.06 -4.12
N PHE A 174 11.68 -4.51 -3.70
CA PHE A 174 10.47 -3.71 -3.59
C PHE A 174 10.10 -3.57 -2.12
N VAL A 175 10.27 -2.38 -1.59
CA VAL A 175 10.02 -2.07 -0.18
C VAL A 175 8.78 -1.20 -0.09
N ALA A 176 7.79 -1.64 0.68
CA ALA A 176 6.54 -0.93 0.86
C ALA A 176 6.37 -0.48 2.32
N ILE A 177 5.84 0.72 2.51
CA ILE A 177 5.46 1.24 3.82
C ILE A 177 4.18 2.08 3.70
N ASN A 178 3.26 1.90 4.64
CA ASN A 178 2.11 2.79 4.81
C ASN A 178 2.49 3.89 5.81
N CYS A 179 2.42 5.15 5.36
CA CYS A 179 2.83 6.31 6.15
C CYS A 179 1.85 6.65 7.27
N ALA A 180 0.59 6.27 7.16
CA ALA A 180 -0.43 6.49 8.20
C ALA A 180 -0.41 5.43 9.31
N ALA A 181 0.21 4.27 9.07
CA ALA A 181 0.21 3.16 10.04
C ALA A 181 1.14 3.38 11.24
N LEU A 182 2.04 4.36 11.17
CA LEU A 182 3.09 4.60 12.17
C LEU A 182 3.03 6.04 12.67
N SER A 183 3.45 6.26 13.92
CA SER A 183 3.72 7.62 14.41
C SER A 183 4.92 8.23 13.66
N ASP A 184 4.99 9.56 13.61
CA ASP A 184 6.06 10.29 12.89
C ASP A 184 7.47 9.84 13.29
N SER A 185 7.74 9.68 14.58
CA SER A 185 9.05 9.24 15.07
C SER A 185 9.40 7.82 14.66
N LEU A 186 8.39 6.93 14.64
CA LEU A 186 8.56 5.56 14.14
C LEU A 186 8.76 5.55 12.64
N LEU A 187 7.94 6.28 11.89
CA LEU A 187 8.06 6.38 10.43
C LEU A 187 9.43 6.93 10.03
N GLU A 188 9.94 7.94 10.75
CA GLU A 188 11.27 8.48 10.53
C GLU A 188 12.36 7.44 10.75
N SER A 189 12.30 6.73 11.87
CA SER A 189 13.26 5.67 12.21
C SER A 189 13.20 4.48 11.27
N GLU A 190 12.02 4.15 10.72
CA GLU A 190 11.88 3.12 9.69
C GLU A 190 12.47 3.58 8.34
N LEU A 191 12.12 4.79 7.87
CA LEU A 191 12.56 5.29 6.58
C LEU A 191 14.08 5.51 6.51
N PHE A 192 14.64 6.23 7.50
CA PHE A 192 16.03 6.71 7.47
C PHE A 192 16.98 5.88 8.33
N GLY A 193 16.45 5.04 9.24
CA GLY A 193 17.28 4.34 10.21
C GLY A 193 17.83 5.26 11.31
N TYR A 194 18.62 4.70 12.21
CA TYR A 194 19.28 5.44 13.28
C TYR A 194 20.63 4.84 13.65
N ASP A 195 21.55 5.66 14.09
CA ASP A 195 22.83 5.23 14.64
C ASP A 195 22.70 4.98 16.16
N GLU A 196 23.65 4.22 16.71
CA GLU A 196 23.69 3.93 18.15
C GLU A 196 23.70 5.22 18.98
N GLY A 197 22.81 5.30 19.97
CA GLY A 197 22.69 6.48 20.84
C GLY A 197 21.83 7.62 20.28
N ALA A 198 21.16 7.46 19.15
CA ALA A 198 20.31 8.50 18.55
C ALA A 198 19.16 8.95 19.47
N PHE A 199 18.67 8.06 20.31
CA PHE A 199 17.64 8.33 21.35
C PHE A 199 17.70 7.29 22.46
N THR A 200 17.01 7.57 23.59
CA THR A 200 16.91 6.63 24.72
C THR A 200 16.19 5.36 24.30
N GLY A 201 16.90 4.22 24.30
CA GLY A 201 16.39 2.92 23.84
C GLY A 201 16.84 2.53 22.43
N ALA A 202 17.69 3.32 21.77
CA ALA A 202 18.33 2.92 20.52
C ALA A 202 19.14 1.62 20.70
N ARG A 203 19.01 0.68 19.76
CA ARG A 203 19.73 -0.60 19.80
C ARG A 203 21.24 -0.37 19.63
N LYS A 204 22.06 -1.17 20.33
CA LYS A 204 23.50 -1.25 20.04
C LYS A 204 23.72 -1.62 18.56
N GLY A 205 24.55 -0.84 17.88
CA GLY A 205 24.80 -0.97 16.43
C GLY A 205 23.79 -0.27 15.53
N GLY A 206 22.79 0.44 16.08
CA GLY A 206 21.83 1.21 15.30
C GLY A 206 20.81 0.35 14.52
N LYS A 207 20.18 0.94 13.49
CA LYS A 207 19.20 0.29 12.60
C LYS A 207 19.31 0.85 11.20
N LEU A 208 19.35 -0.03 10.19
CA LEU A 208 19.24 0.37 8.78
C LEU A 208 17.83 0.87 8.47
N GLY A 209 17.74 1.91 7.63
CA GLY A 209 16.50 2.47 7.15
C GLY A 209 15.98 1.79 5.88
N LEU A 210 14.68 2.01 5.56
CA LEU A 210 14.06 1.48 4.36
C LEU A 210 14.68 2.04 3.07
N PHE A 211 15.25 3.25 3.10
CA PHE A 211 16.01 3.79 1.96
C PHE A 211 17.27 2.98 1.69
N GLU A 212 17.93 2.45 2.72
CA GLU A 212 19.07 1.54 2.54
C GLU A 212 18.61 0.19 1.99
N TYR A 213 17.51 -0.33 2.52
CA TYR A 213 16.91 -1.58 2.05
C TYR A 213 16.41 -1.51 0.60
N ALA A 214 15.87 -0.37 0.17
CA ALA A 214 15.37 -0.15 -1.18
C ALA A 214 16.47 0.28 -2.18
N HIS A 215 17.75 0.35 -1.75
CA HIS A 215 18.84 0.80 -2.61
C HIS A 215 18.89 0.02 -3.93
N ARG A 216 18.97 0.73 -5.07
CA ARG A 216 18.84 0.27 -6.45
C ARG A 216 17.46 -0.29 -6.82
N GLY A 217 16.57 -0.50 -5.85
CA GLY A 217 15.22 -1.01 -6.02
C GLY A 217 14.16 0.08 -6.08
N THR A 218 12.99 -0.23 -5.52
CA THR A 218 11.81 0.66 -5.47
C THR A 218 11.31 0.76 -4.03
N LEU A 219 11.05 1.98 -3.58
CA LEU A 219 10.34 2.27 -2.33
C LEU A 219 8.93 2.74 -2.65
N PHE A 220 7.94 2.03 -2.16
CA PHE A 220 6.53 2.37 -2.25
C PHE A 220 6.08 3.04 -0.95
N LEU A 221 5.58 4.28 -1.06
CA LEU A 221 5.08 5.09 0.03
C LEU A 221 3.56 5.20 -0.11
N ASP A 222 2.82 4.43 0.66
CA ASP A 222 1.35 4.50 0.66
C ASP A 222 0.87 5.56 1.66
N GLU A 223 -0.27 6.19 1.36
CA GLU A 223 -0.88 7.26 2.15
C GLU A 223 0.12 8.39 2.48
N ILE A 224 0.83 8.88 1.44
CA ILE A 224 1.89 9.89 1.57
C ILE A 224 1.39 11.20 2.20
N GLU A 225 0.10 11.50 2.09
CA GLU A 225 -0.56 12.66 2.71
C GLU A 225 -0.51 12.66 4.23
N ALA A 226 -0.28 11.50 4.86
CA ALA A 226 -0.19 11.36 6.31
C ALA A 226 1.16 11.83 6.88
N MET A 227 2.17 12.05 6.03
CA MET A 227 3.50 12.49 6.49
C MET A 227 3.46 13.90 7.10
N SER A 228 4.12 14.08 8.25
CA SER A 228 4.36 15.39 8.83
C SER A 228 5.26 16.28 7.95
N GLN A 229 5.16 17.58 8.11
CA GLN A 229 5.98 18.54 7.35
C GLN A 229 7.49 18.30 7.54
N THR A 230 7.92 17.86 8.71
CA THR A 230 9.32 17.53 8.99
C THR A 230 9.80 16.36 8.13
N LEU A 231 9.00 15.29 8.03
CA LEU A 231 9.31 14.14 7.19
C LEU A 231 9.25 14.49 5.70
N GLN A 232 8.30 15.33 5.29
CA GLN A 232 8.22 15.83 3.92
C GLN A 232 9.51 16.56 3.49
N ILE A 233 10.13 17.35 4.39
CA ILE A 233 11.41 18.03 4.12
C ILE A 233 12.54 17.02 3.94
N LYS A 234 12.61 16.00 4.78
CA LYS A 234 13.64 14.95 4.68
C LYS A 234 13.48 14.14 3.40
N LEU A 235 12.25 13.73 3.08
CA LEU A 235 11.94 13.03 1.84
C LEU A 235 12.32 13.85 0.61
N LEU A 236 11.99 15.16 0.60
CA LEU A 236 12.35 16.05 -0.49
C LEU A 236 13.87 16.08 -0.75
N ARG A 237 14.68 16.17 0.33
CA ARG A 237 16.14 16.13 0.21
C ARG A 237 16.61 14.83 -0.44
N VAL A 238 16.10 13.67 0.01
CA VAL A 238 16.46 12.38 -0.61
C VAL A 238 16.11 12.33 -2.10
N LEU A 239 14.95 12.88 -2.48
CA LEU A 239 14.53 12.93 -3.88
C LEU A 239 15.39 13.86 -4.75
N GLN A 240 15.96 14.91 -4.16
CA GLN A 240 16.77 15.93 -4.85
C GLN A 240 18.26 15.54 -4.88
N GLU A 241 18.82 15.28 -3.69
CA GLU A 241 20.24 15.08 -3.48
C GLU A 241 20.69 13.63 -3.74
N LYS A 242 19.73 12.68 -3.72
CA LYS A 242 20.00 11.23 -3.80
C LYS A 242 20.89 10.72 -2.66
N GLU A 243 20.77 11.36 -1.51
CA GLU A 243 21.48 10.99 -0.29
C GLU A 243 20.66 11.34 0.95
N PHE A 244 21.00 10.73 2.09
CA PHE A 244 20.38 11.02 3.38
C PHE A 244 21.36 10.71 4.53
N MET A 245 20.96 11.05 5.75
CA MET A 245 21.66 10.71 6.98
C MET A 245 20.71 9.94 7.90
N ARG A 246 21.25 8.99 8.66
CA ARG A 246 20.49 8.33 9.73
C ARG A 246 20.21 9.30 10.88
N MET A 247 19.18 8.99 11.66
CA MET A 247 18.90 9.74 12.87
C MET A 247 20.07 9.65 13.85
N GLY A 248 20.53 10.79 14.36
CA GLY A 248 21.70 10.87 15.26
C GLY A 248 23.03 10.62 14.59
N GLY A 249 23.08 10.31 13.28
CA GLY A 249 24.28 10.06 12.53
C GLY A 249 24.82 11.32 11.82
N ASN A 250 26.13 11.29 11.50
CA ASN A 250 26.82 12.34 10.75
C ASN A 250 27.29 11.88 9.36
N CYS A 251 27.07 10.62 9.01
CA CYS A 251 27.47 10.06 7.72
C CYS A 251 26.42 10.29 6.65
N ILE A 252 26.82 10.84 5.51
CA ILE A 252 25.99 10.96 4.31
C ILE A 252 25.97 9.59 3.62
N ILE A 253 24.77 9.08 3.34
CA ILE A 253 24.55 7.79 2.70
C ILE A 253 23.94 8.05 1.32
N PRO A 254 24.67 7.78 0.22
CA PRO A 254 24.14 7.90 -1.12
C PRO A 254 23.09 6.81 -1.39
N THR A 255 22.01 7.17 -2.09
CA THR A 255 20.95 6.22 -2.40
C THR A 255 20.43 6.37 -3.82
N ASP A 256 20.29 5.24 -4.52
CA ASP A 256 19.61 5.13 -5.81
C ASP A 256 18.30 4.35 -5.61
N VAL A 257 17.24 5.06 -5.30
CA VAL A 257 15.91 4.46 -5.05
C VAL A 257 14.89 5.09 -6.00
N ARG A 258 14.12 4.24 -6.68
CA ARG A 258 12.92 4.66 -7.41
C ARG A 258 11.77 4.82 -6.42
N ILE A 259 11.05 5.94 -6.50
CA ILE A 259 9.90 6.20 -5.63
C ILE A 259 8.60 5.98 -6.40
N ILE A 260 7.69 5.21 -5.79
CA ILE A 260 6.27 5.17 -6.14
C ILE A 260 5.53 5.66 -4.90
N ALA A 261 4.78 6.75 -5.00
CA ALA A 261 3.95 7.27 -3.92
C ALA A 261 2.48 7.05 -4.24
N ALA A 262 1.66 6.82 -3.23
CA ALA A 262 0.22 6.71 -3.38
C ALA A 262 -0.50 7.64 -2.41
N SER A 263 -1.62 8.22 -2.87
CA SER A 263 -2.50 9.05 -2.07
C SER A 263 -3.97 8.71 -2.34
N ASN A 264 -4.79 8.76 -1.31
CA ASN A 264 -6.24 8.65 -1.42
C ASN A 264 -6.93 10.02 -1.38
N GLU A 265 -6.16 11.08 -1.18
CA GLU A 265 -6.61 12.47 -1.12
C GLU A 265 -6.03 13.32 -2.26
N ASP A 266 -6.66 14.47 -2.51
CA ASP A 266 -6.12 15.47 -3.41
C ASP A 266 -4.93 16.20 -2.76
N LEU A 267 -3.71 15.78 -3.12
CA LEU A 267 -2.49 16.42 -2.60
C LEU A 267 -2.38 17.90 -2.98
N LEU A 268 -3.00 18.32 -4.10
CA LEU A 268 -2.99 19.73 -4.49
C LEU A 268 -3.85 20.57 -3.54
N GLU A 269 -4.98 20.03 -3.09
CA GLU A 269 -5.81 20.66 -2.06
C GLU A 269 -5.05 20.71 -0.73
N ARG A 270 -4.34 19.65 -0.35
CA ARG A 270 -3.47 19.64 0.84
C ARG A 270 -2.36 20.68 0.76
N VAL A 271 -1.82 20.96 -0.44
CA VAL A 271 -0.87 22.05 -0.68
C VAL A 271 -1.52 23.42 -0.46
N ARG A 272 -2.76 23.64 -0.93
CA ARG A 272 -3.51 24.89 -0.70
C ARG A 272 -3.79 25.13 0.79
N GLN A 273 -4.08 24.07 1.53
CA GLN A 273 -4.29 24.09 2.97
C GLN A 273 -3.00 24.24 3.78
N GLY A 274 -1.83 24.17 3.14
CA GLY A 274 -0.53 24.28 3.80
C GLY A 274 -0.11 23.04 4.59
N THR A 275 -0.83 21.91 4.47
CA THR A 275 -0.51 20.64 5.15
C THR A 275 0.46 19.77 4.37
N PHE A 276 0.57 19.97 3.05
CA PHE A 276 1.55 19.32 2.19
C PHE A 276 2.43 20.34 1.47
N ARG A 277 3.72 20.06 1.34
CA ARG A 277 4.67 21.00 0.72
C ARG A 277 4.53 21.00 -0.80
N LYS A 278 4.49 22.20 -1.37
CA LYS A 278 4.40 22.40 -2.82
C LYS A 278 5.59 21.82 -3.59
N ASP A 279 6.79 22.00 -3.05
CA ASP A 279 8.04 21.51 -3.66
C ASP A 279 8.10 19.99 -3.73
N LEU A 280 7.70 19.30 -2.65
CA LEU A 280 7.59 17.85 -2.60
C LEU A 280 6.53 17.33 -3.58
N TYR A 281 5.35 17.99 -3.63
CA TYR A 281 4.29 17.62 -4.56
C TYR A 281 4.80 17.57 -6.01
N TYR A 282 5.46 18.62 -6.49
CA TYR A 282 5.96 18.63 -7.88
C TYR A 282 7.07 17.62 -8.12
N ARG A 283 7.82 17.23 -7.11
CA ARG A 283 8.86 16.20 -7.24
C ARG A 283 8.28 14.79 -7.31
N LEU A 284 7.19 14.54 -6.59
CA LEU A 284 6.45 13.26 -6.64
C LEU A 284 5.55 13.16 -7.86
N ASN A 285 4.88 14.23 -8.22
CA ASN A 285 3.92 14.29 -9.34
C ASN A 285 4.60 14.43 -10.72
N THR A 286 5.71 13.71 -10.91
CA THR A 286 6.41 13.66 -12.20
C THR A 286 5.63 12.83 -13.21
N LEU A 287 5.12 11.68 -12.79
CA LEU A 287 4.31 10.78 -13.61
C LEU A 287 3.02 10.43 -12.83
N PRO A 288 1.96 11.22 -13.00
CA PRO A 288 0.69 10.96 -12.31
C PRO A 288 -0.08 9.81 -12.97
N ILE A 289 -0.65 8.92 -12.15
CA ILE A 289 -1.56 7.87 -12.55
C ILE A 289 -2.79 7.95 -11.65
N SER A 290 -3.96 8.22 -12.23
CA SER A 290 -5.22 8.16 -11.53
C SER A 290 -5.89 6.81 -11.75
N ILE A 291 -6.19 6.11 -10.63
CA ILE A 291 -6.86 4.82 -10.67
C ILE A 291 -8.36 5.06 -10.55
N PRO A 292 -9.15 4.59 -11.52
CA PRO A 292 -10.58 4.83 -11.53
C PRO A 292 -11.25 4.09 -10.37
N PRO A 293 -12.22 4.71 -9.68
CA PRO A 293 -13.03 4.05 -8.67
C PRO A 293 -13.94 2.99 -9.31
N LEU A 294 -14.40 2.03 -8.49
CA LEU A 294 -15.16 0.87 -8.97
C LEU A 294 -16.44 1.27 -9.73
N ARG A 295 -17.13 2.33 -9.29
CA ARG A 295 -18.34 2.86 -9.94
C ARG A 295 -18.11 3.33 -11.39
N ASP A 296 -16.88 3.72 -11.75
CA ASP A 296 -16.50 4.20 -13.08
C ASP A 296 -15.96 3.07 -13.97
N ARG A 297 -16.01 1.81 -13.47
CA ARG A 297 -15.49 0.63 -14.15
C ARG A 297 -16.59 -0.30 -14.69
N GLY A 298 -17.85 0.14 -14.62
CA GLY A 298 -18.99 -0.60 -15.19
C GLY A 298 -19.08 -2.04 -14.68
N ASP A 299 -19.13 -2.99 -15.64
CA ASP A 299 -19.30 -4.41 -15.32
C ASP A 299 -18.05 -5.11 -14.76
N ASP A 300 -16.92 -4.40 -14.61
CA ASP A 300 -15.76 -4.94 -13.89
C ASP A 300 -16.11 -5.35 -12.45
N LEU A 301 -17.16 -4.74 -11.87
CA LEU A 301 -17.72 -5.13 -10.58
C LEU A 301 -17.96 -6.64 -10.49
N PHE A 302 -18.62 -7.22 -11.51
CA PHE A 302 -18.96 -8.65 -11.51
C PHE A 302 -17.76 -9.53 -11.85
N LEU A 303 -16.83 -9.06 -12.68
CA LEU A 303 -15.58 -9.75 -12.95
C LEU A 303 -14.71 -9.86 -11.69
N ILE A 304 -14.62 -8.77 -10.94
CA ILE A 304 -13.89 -8.74 -9.68
C ILE A 304 -14.60 -9.61 -8.63
N ALA A 305 -15.93 -9.55 -8.54
CA ALA A 305 -16.69 -10.41 -7.63
C ALA A 305 -16.47 -11.89 -7.94
N ALA A 306 -16.51 -12.30 -9.22
CA ALA A 306 -16.23 -13.66 -9.64
C ALA A 306 -14.81 -14.11 -9.24
N HIS A 307 -13.80 -13.27 -9.49
CA HIS A 307 -12.43 -13.56 -9.08
C HIS A 307 -12.27 -13.69 -7.56
N LEU A 308 -12.96 -12.84 -6.78
CA LEU A 308 -12.97 -12.93 -5.32
C LEU A 308 -13.64 -14.22 -4.83
N MET A 309 -14.73 -14.63 -5.47
CA MET A 309 -15.42 -15.90 -5.19
C MET A 309 -14.51 -17.10 -5.48
N ASP A 310 -13.82 -17.12 -6.63
CA ASP A 310 -12.88 -18.18 -7.00
C ASP A 310 -11.77 -18.32 -5.95
N ARG A 311 -11.22 -17.19 -5.49
CA ARG A 311 -10.19 -17.19 -4.43
C ARG A 311 -10.70 -17.68 -3.09
N ALA A 312 -11.97 -17.41 -2.78
CA ALA A 312 -12.62 -17.87 -1.54
C ALA A 312 -13.10 -19.33 -1.63
N GLY A 313 -12.98 -19.97 -2.81
CA GLY A 313 -13.47 -21.33 -3.03
C GLY A 313 -15.01 -21.43 -2.99
N THR A 314 -15.71 -20.36 -3.37
CA THR A 314 -17.17 -20.28 -3.36
C THR A 314 -17.70 -19.82 -4.71
N HIS A 315 -18.94 -20.20 -5.01
CA HIS A 315 -19.61 -19.77 -6.23
C HIS A 315 -21.08 -19.53 -5.92
N PHE A 316 -21.54 -18.33 -6.22
CA PHE A 316 -22.94 -17.97 -6.18
C PHE A 316 -23.29 -17.00 -7.31
N THR A 317 -24.55 -16.89 -7.65
CA THR A 317 -25.02 -16.03 -8.73
C THR A 317 -25.89 -14.92 -8.16
N PHE A 318 -25.85 -13.74 -8.79
CA PHE A 318 -26.74 -12.62 -8.42
C PHE A 318 -27.99 -12.64 -9.29
N SER A 319 -29.16 -12.49 -8.67
CA SER A 319 -30.40 -12.26 -9.42
C SER A 319 -30.35 -10.92 -10.17
N PRO A 320 -31.17 -10.70 -11.21
CA PRO A 320 -31.23 -9.42 -11.92
C PRO A 320 -31.53 -8.22 -11.00
N ALA A 321 -32.36 -8.43 -9.98
CA ALA A 321 -32.68 -7.40 -8.99
C ALA A 321 -31.48 -7.04 -8.13
N ALA A 322 -30.72 -8.04 -7.64
CA ALA A 322 -29.49 -7.83 -6.90
C ALA A 322 -28.43 -7.12 -7.78
N GLN A 323 -28.25 -7.55 -9.03
CA GLN A 323 -27.33 -6.91 -9.98
C GLN A 323 -27.64 -5.43 -10.20
N ALA A 324 -28.93 -5.07 -10.33
CA ALA A 324 -29.35 -3.69 -10.51
C ALA A 324 -28.96 -2.81 -9.30
N ILE A 325 -29.15 -3.33 -8.07
CA ILE A 325 -28.76 -2.64 -6.84
C ILE A 325 -27.23 -2.45 -6.82
N LEU A 326 -26.46 -3.52 -7.06
CA LEU A 326 -25.00 -3.48 -7.05
C LEU A 326 -24.43 -2.50 -8.09
N ARG A 327 -25.04 -2.40 -9.29
CA ARG A 327 -24.62 -1.41 -10.31
C ARG A 327 -24.92 0.02 -9.92
N SER A 328 -26.01 0.27 -9.19
CA SER A 328 -26.42 1.62 -8.78
C SER A 328 -25.70 2.12 -7.53
N TYR A 329 -25.07 1.24 -6.78
CA TYR A 329 -24.40 1.59 -5.54
C TYR A 329 -23.06 2.31 -5.80
N ARG A 330 -22.70 3.25 -4.93
CA ARG A 330 -21.54 4.14 -5.12
C ARG A 330 -20.18 3.49 -4.91
N TRP A 331 -20.13 2.43 -4.11
CA TRP A 331 -18.88 1.72 -3.77
C TRP A 331 -17.80 2.64 -3.22
N ASP A 332 -18.11 3.41 -2.19
CA ASP A 332 -17.16 4.36 -1.58
C ASP A 332 -15.89 3.65 -1.03
N GLY A 333 -16.01 2.38 -0.62
CA GLY A 333 -14.88 1.50 -0.24
C GLY A 333 -14.29 0.67 -1.41
N ASN A 334 -14.79 0.88 -2.64
CA ASN A 334 -14.30 0.25 -3.87
C ASN A 334 -14.17 -1.29 -3.79
N VAL A 335 -13.05 -1.87 -4.26
CA VAL A 335 -12.82 -3.32 -4.27
C VAL A 335 -12.72 -3.90 -2.86
N ARG A 336 -12.27 -3.12 -1.87
CA ARG A 336 -12.23 -3.57 -0.47
C ARG A 336 -13.64 -3.79 0.08
N GLU A 337 -14.57 -2.90 -0.22
CA GLU A 337 -15.98 -3.04 0.16
C GLU A 337 -16.64 -4.22 -0.57
N LEU A 338 -16.36 -4.38 -1.86
CA LEU A 338 -16.83 -5.53 -2.64
C LEU A 338 -16.29 -6.85 -2.08
N SER A 339 -15.03 -6.89 -1.66
CA SER A 339 -14.45 -8.09 -1.02
C SER A 339 -15.19 -8.45 0.28
N ASN A 340 -15.50 -7.45 1.10
CA ASN A 340 -16.28 -7.67 2.33
C ASN A 340 -17.71 -8.17 2.02
N LEU A 341 -18.31 -7.65 0.97
CA LEU A 341 -19.63 -8.14 0.53
C LEU A 341 -19.58 -9.60 0.08
N VAL A 342 -18.57 -9.98 -0.73
CA VAL A 342 -18.41 -11.38 -1.18
C VAL A 342 -18.19 -12.31 0.02
N GLU A 343 -17.40 -11.92 1.01
CA GLU A 343 -17.18 -12.67 2.24
C GLU A 343 -18.47 -12.81 3.05
N TYR A 344 -19.24 -11.73 3.21
CA TYR A 344 -20.54 -11.75 3.88
C TYR A 344 -21.51 -12.72 3.18
N LEU A 345 -21.63 -12.66 1.87
CA LEU A 345 -22.52 -13.53 1.08
C LEU A 345 -22.06 -15.00 1.11
N PHE A 346 -20.75 -15.24 1.16
CA PHE A 346 -20.20 -16.60 1.36
C PHE A 346 -20.69 -17.22 2.67
N ILE A 347 -20.67 -16.44 3.77
CA ILE A 347 -21.15 -16.90 5.09
C ILE A 347 -22.63 -17.26 5.06
N LEU A 348 -23.44 -16.56 4.24
CA LEU A 348 -24.88 -16.88 4.09
C LEU A 348 -25.13 -18.22 3.39
N GLY A 349 -24.16 -18.77 2.66
CA GLY A 349 -24.20 -20.10 2.07
C GLY A 349 -25.25 -20.31 0.97
N LYS A 350 -25.67 -19.24 0.26
CA LYS A 350 -26.66 -19.31 -0.80
C LYS A 350 -26.02 -19.47 -2.17
N GLU A 351 -26.59 -20.35 -3.01
CA GLU A 351 -26.15 -20.49 -4.42
C GLU A 351 -26.65 -19.34 -5.31
N ARG A 352 -27.76 -18.71 -4.92
CA ARG A 352 -28.34 -17.55 -5.60
C ARG A 352 -28.67 -16.47 -4.61
N VAL A 353 -28.15 -15.28 -4.85
CA VAL A 353 -28.31 -14.07 -4.02
C VAL A 353 -29.39 -13.20 -4.64
N ASP A 354 -30.46 -12.96 -3.91
CA ASP A 354 -31.54 -12.03 -4.28
C ASP A 354 -31.35 -10.67 -3.57
N SER A 355 -32.18 -9.68 -3.97
CA SER A 355 -32.12 -8.33 -3.38
C SER A 355 -32.30 -8.32 -1.87
N GLY A 356 -33.10 -9.23 -1.31
CA GLY A 356 -33.32 -9.35 0.14
C GLY A 356 -32.18 -10.00 0.92
N ASP A 357 -31.17 -10.55 0.24
CA ASP A 357 -29.98 -11.15 0.85
C ASP A 357 -28.81 -10.15 0.94
N LEU A 358 -28.94 -9.03 0.22
CA LEU A 358 -27.95 -7.96 0.28
C LEU A 358 -28.06 -7.20 1.61
N PRO A 359 -26.94 -6.77 2.17
CA PRO A 359 -26.94 -5.91 3.36
C PRO A 359 -27.77 -4.64 3.16
N ASP A 360 -28.46 -4.19 4.21
CA ASP A 360 -29.37 -3.05 4.17
C ASP A 360 -28.74 -1.76 3.63
N TYR A 361 -27.42 -1.55 3.87
CA TYR A 361 -26.72 -0.37 3.39
C TYR A 361 -26.59 -0.30 1.86
N LEU A 362 -26.71 -1.44 1.16
CA LEU A 362 -26.73 -1.49 -0.31
C LEU A 362 -28.12 -1.22 -0.91
N CYS A 363 -29.18 -1.36 -0.11
CA CYS A 363 -30.56 -1.21 -0.55
C CYS A 363 -31.11 0.16 -0.15
N PRO A 364 -31.03 1.18 -1.00
CA PRO A 364 -31.53 2.54 -0.65
C PRO A 364 -33.01 2.57 -0.29
N SER A 365 -33.76 1.52 -0.66
CA SER A 365 -35.19 1.42 -0.37
C SER A 365 -35.53 0.82 1.00
N ALA A 366 -34.60 0.23 1.72
CA ALA A 366 -34.79 -0.36 3.04
C ALA A 366 -34.40 0.59 4.19
N LEU A 367 -33.62 1.60 3.91
CA LEU A 367 -33.53 2.73 4.82
C LEU A 367 -34.82 3.51 4.64
N PRO A 368 -35.65 3.72 5.71
CA PRO A 368 -36.61 4.78 5.68
C PRO A 368 -35.80 5.97 5.17
N ALA A 369 -36.24 6.59 4.08
CA ALA A 369 -35.53 7.68 3.44
C ALA A 369 -34.85 8.48 4.54
N ARG A 370 -33.51 8.42 4.64
CA ARG A 370 -32.80 9.55 5.21
C ARG A 370 -33.26 10.66 4.26
N GLU A 371 -34.41 11.26 4.60
CA GLU A 371 -34.74 12.54 4.06
C GLU A 371 -33.43 13.28 4.12
N GLN A 372 -32.82 13.51 2.94
CA GLN A 372 -31.83 14.53 2.82
C GLN A 372 -32.57 15.75 3.41
N PHE A 373 -32.29 15.92 4.70
CA PHE A 373 -32.70 17.09 5.40
C PHE A 373 -31.92 18.22 4.76
N THR A 374 -32.36 18.63 3.57
CA THR A 374 -32.22 20.01 3.15
C THR A 374 -33.33 20.74 3.91
N PRO A 375 -33.07 21.20 5.13
CA PRO A 375 -33.99 22.11 5.75
C PRO A 375 -33.96 23.31 4.82
N LYS A 376 -35.13 23.58 4.16
CA LYS A 376 -35.33 24.98 3.72
C LYS A 376 -35.02 25.78 4.97
N PRO A 377 -34.02 26.67 4.94
CA PRO A 377 -33.60 27.40 6.13
C PRO A 377 -34.74 28.33 6.57
N SER A 378 -35.57 27.79 7.47
CA SER A 378 -36.50 28.56 8.26
C SER A 378 -35.97 28.54 9.68
N GLY A 379 -35.52 29.67 10.15
CA GLY A 379 -34.83 29.85 11.41
C GLY A 379 -33.59 30.71 11.24
N ASP A 380 -32.85 30.91 12.31
CA ASP A 380 -31.64 31.75 12.34
C ASP A 380 -30.59 31.26 11.34
N PRO A 381 -30.29 32.02 10.24
CA PRO A 381 -29.32 31.62 9.23
C PRO A 381 -27.91 31.35 9.82
N ALA A 382 -27.53 32.07 10.88
CA ALA A 382 -26.27 31.91 11.55
C ALA A 382 -26.16 30.55 12.28
N PHE A 383 -27.28 30.01 12.78
CA PHE A 383 -27.34 28.66 13.36
C PHE A 383 -27.04 27.61 12.29
N TRP A 384 -27.69 27.67 11.13
CA TRP A 384 -27.53 26.69 10.07
C TRP A 384 -26.14 26.74 9.45
N GLN A 385 -25.56 27.96 9.31
CA GLN A 385 -24.20 28.10 8.86
C GLN A 385 -23.17 27.48 9.84
N ALA A 386 -23.40 27.66 11.14
CA ALA A 386 -22.53 27.08 12.17
C ALA A 386 -22.71 25.57 12.34
N ALA A 387 -23.88 25.04 12.02
CA ALA A 387 -24.21 23.62 12.10
C ALA A 387 -23.78 22.83 10.86
N GLN A 388 -23.31 23.47 9.78
CA GLN A 388 -23.02 22.85 8.48
C GLN A 388 -22.18 21.58 8.62
N GLY A 389 -22.70 20.44 8.12
CA GLY A 389 -22.10 19.10 8.24
C GLY A 389 -22.31 18.39 9.58
N ARG A 390 -22.98 19.05 10.58
CA ARG A 390 -23.24 18.51 11.92
C ARG A 390 -24.66 18.84 12.41
N GLU A 391 -25.55 19.16 11.50
CA GLU A 391 -26.91 19.63 11.77
C GLU A 391 -27.68 18.71 12.73
N PRO A 392 -27.63 17.37 12.61
CA PRO A 392 -28.34 16.46 13.51
C PRO A 392 -27.91 16.59 14.98
N LEU A 393 -26.59 16.76 15.21
CA LEU A 393 -26.04 16.87 16.55
C LEU A 393 -26.36 18.24 17.18
N PHE A 394 -26.31 19.33 16.39
CA PHE A 394 -26.74 20.66 16.82
C PHE A 394 -28.24 20.68 17.21
N CYS A 395 -29.11 20.09 16.38
CA CYS A 395 -30.51 19.96 16.65
C CYS A 395 -30.81 19.10 17.89
N PHE A 396 -30.07 17.96 18.05
CA PHE A 396 -30.18 17.14 19.25
C PHE A 396 -29.83 17.91 20.53
N LEU A 397 -28.76 18.67 20.54
CA LEU A 397 -28.33 19.45 21.70
C LEU A 397 -29.37 20.55 22.04
N LEU A 398 -29.91 21.26 21.04
CA LEU A 398 -30.97 22.24 21.26
C LEU A 398 -32.24 21.59 21.82
N ARG A 399 -32.67 20.43 21.27
CA ARG A 399 -33.81 19.68 21.74
C ARG A 399 -33.65 19.23 23.20
N THR A 400 -32.49 18.66 23.50
CA THR A 400 -32.19 18.13 24.82
C THR A 400 -32.15 19.25 25.88
N LEU A 401 -31.55 20.39 25.54
CA LEU A 401 -31.49 21.56 26.40
C LEU A 401 -32.85 22.24 26.53
N GLY A 402 -33.68 22.22 25.48
CA GLY A 402 -35.04 22.81 25.48
C GLY A 402 -36.05 22.03 26.32
N GLY A 403 -35.87 20.71 26.40
CA GLY A 403 -36.73 19.84 27.24
C GLY A 403 -36.28 19.75 28.70
N ALA A 404 -35.11 20.35 29.06
CA ALA A 404 -34.57 20.24 30.41
C ALA A 404 -35.03 21.39 31.30
N ALA A 405 -35.62 21.07 32.48
CA ALA A 405 -36.03 22.06 33.50
C ALA A 405 -34.82 22.75 34.17
N GLN A 406 -33.63 22.14 34.15
CA GLN A 406 -32.39 22.64 34.74
C GLN A 406 -31.25 22.57 33.75
N GLY A 407 -30.17 23.36 34.00
CA GLY A 407 -28.98 23.33 33.16
C GLY A 407 -28.32 21.96 33.16
N MET A 408 -27.86 21.51 31.96
CA MET A 408 -27.28 20.20 31.78
C MET A 408 -25.73 20.28 31.69
N GLY A 409 -25.06 19.30 32.31
CA GLY A 409 -23.62 19.15 32.22
C GLY A 409 -23.20 18.47 30.90
N ARG A 410 -21.96 18.70 30.47
CA ARG A 410 -21.40 18.11 29.22
C ARG A 410 -21.44 16.58 29.22
N GLY A 411 -21.11 15.96 30.35
CA GLY A 411 -21.15 14.50 30.49
C GLY A 411 -22.57 13.92 30.30
N THR A 412 -23.61 14.63 30.80
CA THR A 412 -25.00 14.24 30.63
C THR A 412 -25.45 14.36 29.14
N LEU A 413 -25.02 15.44 28.47
CA LEU A 413 -25.30 15.66 27.06
C LEU A 413 -24.56 14.62 26.18
N LEU A 414 -23.32 14.26 26.53
CA LEU A 414 -22.57 13.19 25.86
C LEU A 414 -23.27 11.85 26.02
N SER A 415 -23.64 11.49 27.25
CA SER A 415 -24.35 10.22 27.50
C SER A 415 -25.69 10.14 26.76
N GLY A 416 -26.41 11.26 26.65
CA GLY A 416 -27.63 11.37 25.85
C GLY A 416 -27.36 11.19 24.36
N ALA A 417 -26.35 11.87 23.83
CA ALA A 417 -25.97 11.78 22.41
C ALA A 417 -25.54 10.35 22.01
N LEU A 418 -24.74 9.69 22.84
CA LEU A 418 -24.31 8.31 22.60
C LEU A 418 -25.50 7.31 22.63
N LYS A 419 -26.49 7.51 23.52
CA LYS A 419 -27.71 6.69 23.57
C LYS A 419 -28.58 6.87 22.32
N GLU A 420 -28.58 8.04 21.72
CA GLU A 420 -29.31 8.33 20.47
C GLU A 420 -28.46 7.96 19.22
N GLY A 421 -27.32 7.23 19.38
CA GLY A 421 -26.51 6.72 18.28
C GLY A 421 -25.53 7.70 17.65
N PHE A 422 -25.35 8.90 18.22
CA PHE A 422 -24.34 9.83 17.72
C PHE A 422 -22.92 9.38 18.07
N ARG A 423 -22.00 9.35 17.12
CA ARG A 423 -20.58 9.18 17.36
C ARG A 423 -19.97 10.56 17.65
N THR A 424 -19.81 10.91 18.91
CA THR A 424 -19.29 12.22 19.34
C THR A 424 -18.42 12.10 20.60
N THR A 425 -17.60 13.12 20.87
CA THR A 425 -16.72 13.20 22.03
C THR A 425 -17.12 14.35 22.94
N GLU A 426 -16.66 14.34 24.20
CA GLU A 426 -16.92 15.45 25.15
C GLU A 426 -16.31 16.77 24.64
N GLN A 427 -15.19 16.71 23.95
CA GLN A 427 -14.55 17.88 23.35
C GLN A 427 -15.42 18.47 22.26
N GLU A 428 -15.99 17.64 21.37
CA GLU A 428 -16.87 18.08 20.31
C GLU A 428 -18.16 18.72 20.83
N ILE A 429 -18.78 18.12 21.84
CA ILE A 429 -19.95 18.72 22.52
C ILE A 429 -19.60 20.09 23.14
N ARG A 430 -18.41 20.21 23.75
CA ARG A 430 -17.91 21.48 24.26
C ARG A 430 -17.79 22.54 23.17
N ASP A 431 -17.23 22.18 22.04
CA ASP A 431 -17.02 23.12 20.92
C ASP A 431 -18.35 23.58 20.32
N ILE A 432 -19.34 22.68 20.20
CA ILE A 432 -20.69 23.01 19.75
C ILE A 432 -21.38 23.94 20.78
N LEU A 433 -21.28 23.64 22.08
CA LEU A 433 -21.87 24.50 23.11
C LEU A 433 -21.23 25.90 23.13
N LEU A 434 -19.93 26.01 22.90
CA LEU A 434 -19.24 27.30 22.75
C LEU A 434 -19.73 28.06 21.51
N THR A 435 -19.95 27.36 20.42
CA THR A 435 -20.50 27.93 19.19
C THR A 435 -21.94 28.44 19.39
N LEU A 436 -22.79 27.63 19.99
CA LEU A 436 -24.16 28.02 20.34
C LEU A 436 -24.20 29.20 21.35
N ASN A 437 -23.24 29.25 22.26
CA ASN A 437 -23.10 30.38 23.18
C ASN A 437 -22.69 31.68 22.46
N ARG A 438 -21.76 31.61 21.49
CA ARG A 438 -21.39 32.78 20.63
C ARG A 438 -22.56 33.28 19.80
N LEU A 439 -23.43 32.40 19.36
CA LEU A 439 -24.67 32.74 18.63
C LEU A 439 -25.76 33.27 19.57
N GLY A 440 -25.52 33.29 20.88
CA GLY A 440 -26.47 33.74 21.88
C GLY A 440 -27.68 32.80 22.07
N LEU A 441 -27.56 31.52 21.65
CA LEU A 441 -28.62 30.50 21.73
C LEU A 441 -28.56 29.70 23.04
N VAL A 442 -27.36 29.58 23.62
CA VAL A 442 -27.10 28.84 24.86
C VAL A 442 -26.31 29.72 25.82
N THR A 443 -26.60 29.63 27.10
CA THR A 443 -25.80 30.20 28.17
C THR A 443 -25.03 29.08 28.90
N VAL A 444 -23.71 29.19 28.97
CA VAL A 444 -22.84 28.23 29.65
C VAL A 444 -22.40 28.80 30.99
N SER A 445 -22.82 28.20 32.09
CA SER A 445 -22.43 28.61 33.43
C SER A 445 -21.22 27.81 33.92
N ARG A 446 -20.29 28.47 34.65
CA ARG A 446 -19.16 27.80 35.31
C ARG A 446 -19.67 27.04 36.56
N GLY A 447 -19.20 25.82 36.78
CA GLY A 447 -19.55 24.99 37.92
C GLY A 447 -20.85 24.17 37.73
N ARG A 448 -21.63 24.01 38.82
CA ARG A 448 -22.84 23.16 38.86
C ARG A 448 -24.03 23.66 38.01
N GLY A 449 -23.94 24.85 37.42
CA GLY A 449 -25.06 25.46 36.67
C GLY A 449 -25.30 24.84 35.29
N GLY A 450 -24.33 24.21 34.66
CA GLY A 450 -24.45 23.58 33.33
C GLY A 450 -24.76 24.55 32.21
N SER A 451 -25.22 23.99 31.07
CA SER A 451 -25.64 24.74 29.89
C SER A 451 -27.16 24.80 29.83
N ARG A 452 -27.73 25.98 29.44
CA ARG A 452 -29.18 26.23 29.31
C ARG A 452 -29.47 26.99 28.02
N LEU A 453 -30.66 26.83 27.45
CA LEU A 453 -31.11 27.71 26.40
C LEU A 453 -31.29 29.16 26.89
N SER A 454 -30.87 30.09 26.05
CA SER A 454 -31.25 31.51 26.20
C SER A 454 -32.68 31.75 25.72
N GLN A 455 -33.20 32.95 25.91
CA GLN A 455 -34.49 33.34 25.39
C GLN A 455 -34.58 33.18 23.86
N ARG A 456 -33.48 33.53 23.13
CA ARG A 456 -33.33 33.35 21.70
C ARG A 456 -33.24 31.85 21.33
N GLY A 457 -32.54 31.05 22.13
CA GLY A 457 -32.45 29.59 21.96
C GLY A 457 -33.81 28.90 22.16
N HIS A 458 -34.62 29.35 23.12
CA HIS A 458 -35.99 28.83 23.31
C HIS A 458 -36.88 29.18 22.13
N ALA A 459 -36.81 30.39 21.57
CA ALA A 459 -37.58 30.78 20.38
C ALA A 459 -37.23 29.89 19.18
N LEU A 460 -35.93 29.66 18.91
CA LEU A 460 -35.43 28.76 17.85
C LEU A 460 -35.89 27.31 18.10
N TYR A 461 -35.83 26.84 19.35
CA TYR A 461 -36.29 25.50 19.72
C TYR A 461 -37.78 25.31 19.42
N GLN A 462 -38.63 26.30 19.80
CA GLN A 462 -40.06 26.27 19.51
C GLN A 462 -40.38 26.27 18.00
N GLU A 463 -39.65 27.07 17.23
CA GLU A 463 -39.75 27.12 15.77
C GLU A 463 -39.42 25.79 15.13
N LEU A 464 -38.31 25.16 15.57
CA LEU A 464 -37.88 23.86 15.11
C LEU A 464 -38.82 22.73 15.58
N ALA A 465 -39.42 22.83 16.78
CA ALA A 465 -40.36 21.83 17.31
C ALA A 465 -41.68 21.83 16.60
N GLN A 466 -42.17 22.99 16.14
CA GLN A 466 -43.43 23.09 15.37
C GLN A 466 -43.37 22.46 13.97
N LYS A 467 -42.15 22.26 13.40
CA LYS A 467 -41.91 21.71 12.06
C LYS A 467 -41.45 20.26 12.06
N ALA A 468 -41.83 19.50 13.12
CA ALA A 468 -41.49 18.09 13.31
C ALA A 468 -39.98 17.81 13.28
N PHE A 469 -39.33 17.73 14.46
CA PHE A 469 -38.06 17.00 14.59
C PHE A 469 -38.29 15.57 14.11
N PRO A 470 -37.50 15.05 13.14
CA PRO A 470 -37.64 13.65 12.80
C PRO A 470 -37.37 12.81 14.05
N LYS A 471 -38.29 11.92 14.39
CA LYS A 471 -38.04 10.87 15.38
C LYS A 471 -36.94 10.02 14.81
N ILE A 472 -35.81 9.98 15.51
CA ILE A 472 -34.75 9.00 15.28
C ILE A 472 -35.32 7.68 15.77
N GLY A 473 -35.77 6.82 14.84
CA GLY A 473 -36.13 5.43 15.07
C GLY A 473 -34.91 4.55 14.94
#